data_7a935e87f83501fd1872045c1ad55733
#
_entry.id   7a935e87f83501fd1872045c1ad55733
#
_cell.length_a   1.000
_cell.length_b   1.000
_cell.length_c   1.000
_cell.angle_alpha   90.00
_cell.angle_beta   90.00
_cell.angle_gamma   90.00
#
_symmetry.space_group_name_H-M   'P 1'
#
loop_
_entity.id
_entity.type
_entity.pdbx_description
1 polymer ?
#
loop_
_entity_poly.entity_id
_entity_poly.type
_entity_poly.pdbx_seq_one_letter_code
_entity_poly.pdbx_strand_id
1 'polypeptide(L)'
;MIVSTPPADPVNYLTLQTRVPTPLDALDSADVIEAFREHGAILFRGFEYDVHSLSRFTALFCSRFVRNESGRRGRISSDGTTQTVNLGREAFPLHPETPME
;
A
#
# COMPACT_ATOMS: atom_id res chain seq x y z
N MET A 1 -11.24 -16.60 6.15
CA MET A 1 -9.96 -17.16 6.59
C MET A 1 -8.80 -16.51 5.83
N ILE A 2 -7.77 -16.11 6.54
CA ILE A 2 -6.58 -15.52 5.94
C ILE A 2 -5.50 -16.58 5.91
N VAL A 3 -4.91 -16.77 4.73
CA VAL A 3 -3.81 -17.70 4.52
C VAL A 3 -2.52 -16.91 4.38
N SER A 4 -1.53 -17.27 5.18
CA SER A 4 -0.20 -16.67 5.15
C SER A 4 0.74 -17.59 4.40
N THR A 5 1.37 -17.08 3.34
CA THR A 5 2.37 -17.83 2.58
C THR A 5 3.71 -17.15 2.76
N PRO A 6 4.66 -17.80 3.44
CA PRO A 6 5.96 -17.19 3.68
C PRO A 6 6.77 -17.07 2.39
N PRO A 7 7.79 -16.20 2.39
CA PRO A 7 8.67 -16.06 1.24
C PRO A 7 9.37 -17.39 0.90
N ALA A 8 9.45 -17.68 -0.38
CA ALA A 8 10.17 -18.84 -0.90
C ALA A 8 10.72 -18.47 -2.27
N ASP A 9 12.00 -18.78 -2.51
CA ASP A 9 12.66 -18.43 -3.76
C ASP A 9 11.85 -18.87 -4.98
N PRO A 10 11.64 -18.02 -6.00
CA PRO A 10 12.19 -16.67 -6.18
C PRO A 10 11.38 -15.55 -5.51
N VAL A 11 10.29 -15.85 -4.84
CA VAL A 11 9.42 -14.85 -4.20
C VAL A 11 10.00 -14.47 -2.84
N ASN A 12 10.37 -13.19 -2.68
CA ASN A 12 11.02 -12.72 -1.47
C ASN A 12 10.13 -11.83 -0.59
N TYR A 13 8.82 -12.03 -0.67
CA TYR A 13 7.86 -11.29 0.15
C TYR A 13 6.82 -12.24 0.75
N LEU A 14 6.19 -11.78 1.83
CA LEU A 14 5.09 -12.50 2.44
C LEU A 14 3.81 -12.24 1.65
N THR A 15 2.98 -13.26 1.48
CA THR A 15 1.65 -13.10 0.90
C THR A 15 0.59 -13.40 1.95
N LEU A 16 -0.32 -12.45 2.16
CA LEU A 16 -1.53 -12.63 2.97
C LEU A 16 -2.71 -12.65 2.02
N GLN A 17 -3.44 -13.76 2.01
CA GLN A 17 -4.54 -13.97 1.09
C GLN A 17 -5.81 -14.36 1.84
N THR A 18 -6.93 -13.76 1.47
CA THR A 18 -8.24 -14.17 1.96
C THR A 18 -9.03 -14.84 0.84
N ARG A 19 -9.81 -15.86 1.20
CA ARG A 19 -10.64 -16.58 0.25
C ARG A 19 -12.11 -16.17 0.34
N VAL A 20 -12.45 -15.38 1.33
CA VAL A 20 -13.78 -14.79 1.46
C VAL A 20 -13.64 -13.28 1.43
N PRO A 21 -14.64 -12.54 0.94
CA PRO A 21 -14.58 -11.10 0.92
C PRO A 21 -14.29 -10.56 2.33
N THR A 22 -13.17 -9.86 2.48
CA THR A 22 -12.71 -9.33 3.77
C THR A 22 -12.17 -7.93 3.54
N PRO A 23 -12.67 -6.91 4.26
CA PRO A 23 -12.11 -5.57 4.12
C PRO A 23 -10.65 -5.55 4.54
N LEU A 24 -9.85 -4.77 3.81
CA LEU A 24 -8.43 -4.63 4.12
C LEU A 24 -8.20 -4.07 5.52
N ASP A 25 -9.03 -3.13 5.95
CA ASP A 25 -8.91 -2.50 7.26
C ASP A 25 -9.51 -3.35 8.40
N ALA A 26 -9.97 -4.56 8.12
CA ALA A 26 -10.31 -5.53 9.16
C ALA A 26 -9.08 -6.25 9.73
N LEU A 27 -7.94 -6.12 9.08
CA LEU A 27 -6.70 -6.71 9.57
C LEU A 27 -6.23 -6.00 10.85
N ASP A 28 -5.67 -6.77 11.78
CA ASP A 28 -5.07 -6.20 12.99
C ASP A 28 -3.75 -5.53 12.63
N SER A 29 -3.64 -4.23 12.92
CA SER A 29 -2.45 -3.46 12.55
C SER A 29 -1.18 -3.97 13.24
N ALA A 30 -1.29 -4.44 14.48
CA ALA A 30 -0.12 -4.96 15.20
C ALA A 30 0.43 -6.21 14.52
N ASP A 31 -0.46 -7.10 14.06
CA ASP A 31 -0.06 -8.31 13.35
C ASP A 31 0.60 -7.97 12.01
N VAL A 32 0.08 -6.97 11.30
CA VAL A 32 0.66 -6.53 10.03
C VAL A 32 2.04 -5.91 10.25
N ILE A 33 2.20 -5.09 11.27
CA ILE A 33 3.49 -4.47 11.60
C ILE A 33 4.52 -5.54 11.92
N GLU A 34 4.16 -6.53 12.73
CA GLU A 34 5.06 -7.61 13.08
C GLU A 34 5.48 -8.41 11.86
N ALA A 35 4.53 -8.75 11.00
CA ALA A 35 4.82 -9.47 9.76
C ALA A 35 5.72 -8.65 8.84
N PHE A 36 5.49 -7.35 8.75
CA PHE A 36 6.33 -6.47 7.93
C PHE A 36 7.76 -6.39 8.47
N ARG A 37 7.92 -6.30 9.79
CA ARG A 37 9.25 -6.29 10.40
C ARG A 37 10.02 -7.57 10.13
N GLU A 38 9.32 -8.69 10.11
CA GLU A 38 9.95 -9.99 9.86
C GLU A 38 10.33 -10.19 8.40
N HIS A 39 9.45 -9.77 7.47
CA HIS A 39 9.59 -10.13 6.06
C HIS A 39 9.97 -8.97 5.14
N GLY A 40 9.80 -7.74 5.57
CA GLY A 40 10.20 -6.55 4.83
C GLY A 40 9.23 -6.08 3.74
N ALA A 41 8.39 -6.97 3.24
CA ALA A 41 7.37 -6.63 2.24
C ALA A 41 6.22 -7.61 2.34
N ILE A 42 5.01 -7.12 2.09
CA ILE A 42 3.80 -7.95 2.17
C ILE A 42 2.94 -7.69 0.93
N LEU A 43 2.50 -8.76 0.29
CA LEU A 43 1.47 -8.70 -0.75
C LEU A 43 0.13 -9.08 -0.13
N PHE A 44 -0.84 -8.19 -0.22
CA PHE A 44 -2.22 -8.45 0.22
C PHE A 44 -3.05 -8.84 -0.99
N ARG A 45 -3.66 -10.02 -0.94
CA ARG A 45 -4.39 -10.55 -2.09
C ARG A 45 -5.81 -10.95 -1.70
N GLY A 46 -6.78 -10.52 -2.51
CA GLY A 46 -8.17 -10.90 -2.31
C GLY A 46 -8.95 -10.06 -1.30
N PHE A 47 -8.34 -9.02 -0.74
CA PHE A 47 -9.01 -8.12 0.19
C PHE A 47 -9.84 -7.07 -0.54
N GLU A 48 -10.94 -6.68 0.07
CA GLU A 48 -11.77 -5.59 -0.44
C GLU A 48 -11.23 -4.25 0.03
N TYR A 49 -11.17 -3.27 -0.88
CA TYR A 49 -10.75 -1.92 -0.53
C TYR A 49 -11.32 -0.92 -1.54
N ASP A 50 -11.42 0.32 -1.10
CA ASP A 50 -11.64 1.47 -1.95
C ASP A 50 -10.62 2.55 -1.55
N VAL A 51 -10.71 3.72 -2.17
CA VAL A 51 -9.75 4.80 -1.89
C VAL A 51 -9.76 5.18 -0.40
N HIS A 52 -10.95 5.21 0.20
CA HIS A 52 -11.07 5.61 1.61
C HIS A 52 -10.54 4.55 2.56
N SER A 53 -10.89 3.28 2.35
CA SER A 53 -10.40 2.21 3.21
C SER A 53 -8.90 2.01 3.06
N LEU A 54 -8.37 2.19 1.84
CA LEU A 54 -6.93 2.11 1.61
C LEU A 54 -6.19 3.22 2.35
N SER A 55 -6.72 4.45 2.31
CA SER A 55 -6.15 5.57 3.05
C SER A 55 -6.16 5.32 4.55
N ARG A 56 -7.28 4.80 5.08
CA ARG A 56 -7.38 4.46 6.51
C ARG A 56 -6.39 3.38 6.90
N PHE A 57 -6.26 2.35 6.07
CA PHE A 57 -5.31 1.28 6.32
C PHE A 57 -3.88 1.79 6.32
N THR A 58 -3.52 2.59 5.33
CA THR A 58 -2.17 3.16 5.23
C THR A 58 -1.86 4.09 6.40
N ALA A 59 -2.85 4.85 6.87
CA ALA A 59 -2.67 5.77 7.99
C ALA A 59 -2.30 5.07 9.29
N LEU A 60 -2.58 3.77 9.42
CA LEU A 60 -2.19 3.00 10.60
C LEU A 60 -0.67 2.83 10.70
N PHE A 61 0.06 3.00 9.60
CA PHE A 61 1.49 2.71 9.51
C PHE A 61 2.36 3.93 9.26
N CYS A 62 1.77 5.11 9.11
CA CYS A 62 2.54 6.33 8.84
C CYS A 62 2.01 7.49 9.68
N SER A 63 2.89 8.46 9.94
CA SER A 63 2.53 9.64 10.72
C SER A 63 1.93 10.74 9.86
N ARG A 64 2.23 10.74 8.56
CA ARG A 64 1.68 11.71 7.61
C ARG A 64 1.81 11.20 6.19
N PHE A 65 1.01 11.79 5.30
CA PHE A 65 1.11 11.52 3.88
C PHE A 65 1.91 12.64 3.20
N VAL A 66 2.66 12.25 2.16
CA VAL A 66 3.40 13.19 1.32
C VAL A 66 2.61 13.40 0.03
N ARG A 67 2.50 14.65 -0.40
CA ARG A 67 1.82 15.00 -1.64
C ARG A 67 2.83 15.22 -2.75
N ASN A 68 2.47 14.80 -3.96
CA ASN A 68 3.23 15.15 -5.14
C ASN A 68 2.75 16.51 -5.64
N GLU A 69 3.66 17.46 -5.72
CA GLU A 69 3.35 18.85 -6.07
C GLU A 69 3.65 19.18 -7.52
N SER A 70 3.93 18.17 -8.34
CA SER A 70 4.33 18.39 -9.73
C SER A 70 3.25 19.00 -10.62
N GLY A 71 2.00 18.98 -10.18
CA GLY A 71 0.87 19.43 -11.00
C GLY A 71 0.46 18.46 -12.09
N ARG A 72 1.17 17.35 -12.23
CA ARG A 72 0.90 16.32 -13.24
C ARG A 72 -0.02 15.22 -12.73
N ARG A 73 -0.43 15.27 -11.47
CA ARG A 73 -1.28 14.27 -10.85
C ARG A 73 -2.62 14.85 -10.52
N GLY A 74 -3.66 14.08 -10.79
CA GLY A 74 -5.01 14.45 -10.40
C GLY A 74 -5.28 14.03 -8.95
N ARG A 75 -6.08 14.86 -8.25
CA ARG A 75 -6.48 14.54 -6.88
C ARG A 75 -7.64 13.56 -6.89
N ILE A 76 -7.51 12.46 -6.15
CA ILE A 76 -8.55 11.45 -6.01
C ILE A 76 -9.34 11.66 -4.72
N SER A 77 -8.65 11.86 -3.60
CA SER A 77 -9.32 12.14 -2.33
C SER A 77 -9.47 13.65 -2.12
N SER A 78 -10.48 14.04 -1.32
CA SER A 78 -10.79 15.45 -1.08
C SER A 78 -9.67 16.19 -0.35
N ASP A 79 -8.88 15.49 0.46
CA ASP A 79 -7.77 16.09 1.20
C ASP A 79 -6.45 16.05 0.43
N GLY A 80 -6.44 15.48 -0.79
CA GLY A 80 -5.27 15.41 -1.65
C GLY A 80 -4.24 14.36 -1.25
N THR A 81 -4.55 13.47 -0.31
CA THR A 81 -3.61 12.43 0.11
C THR A 81 -3.53 11.28 -0.88
N THR A 82 -4.53 11.14 -1.74
CA THR A 82 -4.55 10.13 -2.79
C THR A 82 -4.62 10.83 -4.14
N GLN A 83 -3.67 10.53 -5.00
CA GLN A 83 -3.53 11.15 -6.31
C GLN A 83 -3.36 10.08 -7.38
N THR A 84 -3.62 10.46 -8.63
CA THR A 84 -3.32 9.59 -9.77
C THR A 84 -1.81 9.45 -9.94
N VAL A 85 -1.39 8.52 -10.79
CA VAL A 85 -0.02 8.52 -11.28
C VAL A 85 0.19 9.76 -12.14
N ASN A 86 1.45 10.10 -12.41
CA ASN A 86 1.75 11.23 -13.28
C ASN A 86 1.03 11.08 -14.62
N LEU A 87 0.36 12.16 -15.03
CA LEU A 87 -0.35 12.19 -16.31
C LEU A 87 0.65 12.46 -17.44
N GLY A 88 0.36 11.89 -18.63
CA GLY A 88 1.20 12.09 -19.80
C GLY A 88 1.85 10.79 -20.26
N ARG A 89 2.63 10.90 -21.33
CA ARG A 89 3.31 9.79 -21.98
C ARG A 89 4.83 9.94 -22.03
N GLU A 90 5.36 10.91 -21.30
CA GLU A 90 6.80 11.11 -21.27
C GLU A 90 7.49 9.92 -20.60
N ALA A 91 8.75 9.73 -20.95
CA ALA A 91 9.59 8.74 -20.28
C ALA A 91 9.66 9.03 -18.79
N PHE A 92 9.53 7.98 -17.99
CA PHE A 92 9.60 8.09 -16.54
C PHE A 92 10.68 7.10 -16.07
N PRO A 93 11.94 7.54 -15.99
CA PRO A 93 13.02 6.61 -15.66
C PRO A 93 12.89 6.06 -14.24
N LEU A 94 13.55 4.95 -14.01
CA LEU A 94 13.65 4.39 -12.67
C LEU A 94 14.28 5.40 -11.73
N HIS A 95 13.71 5.52 -10.54
CA HIS A 95 14.14 6.49 -9.54
C HIS A 95 13.79 5.99 -8.15
N PRO A 96 14.49 6.42 -7.12
CA PRO A 96 14.06 6.12 -5.76
C PRO A 96 12.81 6.94 -5.41
N GLU A 97 12.02 6.42 -4.48
CA GLU A 97 10.90 7.18 -3.95
C GLU A 97 11.43 8.41 -3.19
N THR A 98 10.56 9.42 -3.06
CA THR A 98 10.94 10.64 -2.35
C THR A 98 11.47 10.30 -0.97
N PRO A 99 12.69 10.75 -0.64
CA PRO A 99 13.24 10.44 0.67
C PRO A 99 12.39 11.03 1.79
N MET A 100 12.34 10.31 2.89
CA MET A 100 11.67 10.77 4.10
C MET A 100 12.47 11.92 4.71
N GLU A 101 11.77 12.99 5.01
CA GLU A 101 12.36 14.12 5.70
C GLU A 101 12.03 14.11 7.18
#